data_9ca1b99e0c7cd983c3c94c379175aa7b
#
_entry.id   9ca1b99e0c7cd983c3c94c379175aa7b
#
_cell.length_a   1.000
_cell.length_b   1.000
_cell.length_c   1.000
_cell.angle_alpha   90.00
_cell.angle_beta   90.00
_cell.angle_gamma   90.00
#
_symmetry.space_group_name_H-M   'P 1'
#
loop_
_entity.id
_entity.type
_entity.pdbx_description
1 polymer ?
#
loop_
_entity_poly.entity_id
_entity_poly.type
_entity_poly.pdbx_seq_one_letter_code
_entity_poly.pdbx_strand_id
1 'polypeptide(L)'
;MIGMNLKYLRKKYGYSQEDLAERLEVSRQSVAKWENEESLPDVEKCVTMAQIFETTVEMLLVCPFYEEESDALTPDGDGKYIFGIVKVSERGQITLPKHARKVFGIEAGDRLLVLGD
;
A
#
# COMPACT_ATOMS: atom_id res chain seq x y z
N MET A 1 -0.02 2.02 13.62
CA MET A 1 0.23 1.34 12.33
C MET A 1 -0.15 2.16 11.11
N ILE A 2 -1.31 2.81 11.13
CA ILE A 2 -1.71 3.68 10.02
C ILE A 2 -0.71 4.81 9.76
N GLY A 3 -0.12 5.39 10.80
CA GLY A 3 0.85 6.47 10.65
C GLY A 3 2.08 6.06 9.86
N MET A 4 2.62 4.90 10.13
CA MET A 4 3.77 4.36 9.40
C MET A 4 3.41 4.00 7.96
N ASN A 5 2.26 3.39 7.75
CA ASN A 5 1.75 3.09 6.41
C ASN A 5 1.55 4.37 5.59
N LEU A 6 0.94 5.38 6.18
CA LEU A 6 0.70 6.66 5.54
C LEU A 6 2.01 7.33 5.13
N LYS A 7 2.97 7.38 6.04
CA LYS A 7 4.28 7.96 5.77
C LYS A 7 5.02 7.22 4.65
N TYR A 8 4.98 5.89 4.69
CA TYR A 8 5.58 5.05 3.65
C TYR A 8 4.95 5.29 2.29
N LEU A 9 3.63 5.22 2.20
CA LEU A 9 2.89 5.41 0.94
C LEU A 9 3.07 6.82 0.40
N ARG A 10 3.03 7.83 1.27
CA ARG A 10 3.25 9.22 0.87
C ARG A 10 4.62 9.39 0.20
N LYS A 11 5.67 8.86 0.81
CA LYS A 11 7.03 8.94 0.27
C LYS A 11 7.18 8.13 -1.01
N LYS A 12 6.57 6.95 -1.08
CA LYS A 12 6.59 6.09 -2.26
C LYS A 12 5.98 6.79 -3.48
N TYR A 13 4.91 7.55 -3.28
CA TYR A 13 4.26 8.30 -4.35
C TYR A 13 4.86 9.70 -4.56
N GLY A 14 5.89 10.07 -3.80
CA GLY A 14 6.59 11.33 -3.97
C GLY A 14 5.86 12.55 -3.43
N TYR A 15 4.93 12.38 -2.51
CA TYR A 15 4.21 13.49 -1.90
C TYR A 15 4.90 13.99 -0.64
N SER A 16 4.98 15.32 -0.49
CA SER A 16 5.29 15.94 0.80
C SER A 16 4.04 15.87 1.71
N GLN A 17 4.22 16.15 3.00
CA GLN A 17 3.06 16.28 3.90
C GLN A 17 2.10 17.36 3.43
N GLU A 18 2.62 18.47 2.88
CA GLU A 18 1.81 19.56 2.32
C GLU A 18 1.04 19.11 1.09
N ASP A 19 1.67 18.36 0.19
CA ASP A 19 1.03 17.84 -1.02
C ASP A 19 -0.15 16.93 -0.67
N LEU A 20 0.05 16.04 0.27
CA LEU A 20 -1.01 15.14 0.73
C LEU A 20 -2.12 15.92 1.43
N ALA A 21 -1.76 16.86 2.29
CA ALA A 21 -2.72 17.71 2.99
C ALA A 21 -3.62 18.48 2.01
N GLU A 22 -3.05 19.04 0.96
CA GLU A 22 -3.78 19.73 -0.09
C GLU A 22 -4.77 18.80 -0.79
N ARG A 23 -4.35 17.60 -1.14
CA ARG A 23 -5.22 16.60 -1.79
C ARG A 23 -6.36 16.13 -0.90
N LEU A 24 -6.13 16.10 0.40
CA LEU A 24 -7.13 15.67 1.40
C LEU A 24 -7.94 16.84 1.95
N GLU A 25 -7.63 18.06 1.55
CA GLU A 25 -8.29 19.28 2.05
C GLU A 25 -8.18 19.41 3.58
N VAL A 26 -7.02 19.12 4.11
CA VAL A 26 -6.70 19.24 5.54
C VAL A 26 -5.42 20.06 5.72
N SER A 27 -5.11 20.40 6.97
CA SER A 27 -3.85 21.09 7.27
C SER A 27 -2.66 20.11 7.24
N ARG A 28 -1.47 20.64 6.98
CA ARG A 28 -0.24 19.85 7.08
C ARG A 28 -0.07 19.26 8.48
N GLN A 29 -0.44 20.01 9.52
CA GLN A 29 -0.37 19.54 10.90
C GLN A 29 -1.24 18.28 11.12
N SER A 30 -2.40 18.21 10.46
CA SER A 30 -3.24 17.01 10.53
C SER A 30 -2.51 15.79 9.99
N VAL A 31 -1.88 15.91 8.83
CA VAL A 31 -1.09 14.82 8.23
C VAL A 31 0.06 14.42 9.14
N ALA A 32 0.80 15.40 9.68
CA ALA A 32 1.90 15.15 10.59
C ALA A 32 1.45 14.40 11.85
N LYS A 33 0.32 14.78 12.43
CA LYS A 33 -0.24 14.11 13.60
C LYS A 33 -0.65 12.67 13.29
N TRP A 34 -1.25 12.42 12.12
CA TRP A 34 -1.60 11.06 11.70
C TRP A 34 -0.36 10.18 11.53
N GLU A 35 0.70 10.70 10.91
CA GLU A 35 1.96 9.97 10.73
C GLU A 35 2.67 9.68 12.06
N ASN A 36 2.53 10.57 13.04
CA ASN A 36 3.09 10.39 14.39
C ASN A 36 2.15 9.64 15.33
N GLU A 37 0.99 9.22 14.85
CA GLU A 37 -0.05 8.51 15.63
C GLU A 37 -0.55 9.31 16.83
N GLU A 38 -0.49 10.64 16.75
CA GLU A 38 -1.08 11.54 17.73
C GLU A 38 -2.59 11.70 17.56
N SER A 39 -3.08 11.49 16.35
CA SER A 39 -4.50 11.48 16.02
C SER A 39 -4.77 10.54 14.85
N LEU A 40 -6.03 10.20 14.62
CA LEU A 40 -6.45 9.33 13.53
C LEU A 40 -7.26 10.12 12.50
N PRO A 41 -7.07 9.84 11.20
CA PRO A 41 -7.96 10.39 10.18
C PRO A 41 -9.36 9.82 10.32
N ASP A 42 -10.37 10.59 9.95
CA ASP A 42 -11.74 10.09 9.90
C ASP A 42 -11.91 9.09 8.74
N VAL A 43 -13.05 8.39 8.74
CA VAL A 43 -13.33 7.34 7.74
C VAL A 43 -13.31 7.90 6.32
N GLU A 44 -13.87 9.09 6.11
CA GLU A 44 -13.90 9.73 4.79
C GLU A 44 -12.47 9.99 4.27
N LYS A 45 -11.59 10.49 5.13
CA LYS A 45 -10.18 10.72 4.77
C LYS A 45 -9.44 9.41 4.51
N CYS A 46 -9.73 8.36 5.26
CA CYS A 46 -9.18 7.03 5.00
C CYS A 46 -9.58 6.50 3.63
N VAL A 47 -10.83 6.65 3.24
CA VAL A 47 -11.32 6.25 1.92
C VAL A 47 -10.61 7.03 0.82
N THR A 48 -10.49 8.35 0.98
CA THR A 48 -9.79 9.20 -0.01
C THR A 48 -8.32 8.83 -0.12
N MET A 49 -7.63 8.59 1.00
CA MET A 49 -6.23 8.13 0.99
C MET A 49 -6.07 6.78 0.29
N ALA A 50 -6.97 5.84 0.54
CA ALA A 50 -6.94 4.55 -0.12
C ALA A 50 -7.07 4.70 -1.65
N GLN A 51 -7.90 5.62 -2.11
CA GLN A 51 -8.03 5.93 -3.53
C GLN A 51 -6.75 6.57 -4.11
N ILE A 52 -6.18 7.53 -3.39
CA ILE A 52 -4.93 8.21 -3.81
C ILE A 52 -3.79 7.20 -3.93
N PHE A 53 -3.65 6.30 -2.98
CA PHE A 53 -2.56 5.32 -2.95
C PHE A 53 -2.91 3.99 -3.62
N GLU A 54 -4.04 3.92 -4.31
CA GLU A 54 -4.48 2.73 -5.05
C GLU A 54 -4.48 1.46 -4.19
N THR A 55 -5.01 1.57 -3.00
CA THR A 55 -5.12 0.47 -2.02
C THR A 55 -6.53 0.45 -1.43
N THR A 56 -6.76 -0.39 -0.45
CA THR A 56 -8.01 -0.43 0.31
C THR A 56 -7.83 0.20 1.69
N VAL A 57 -8.94 0.58 2.32
CA VAL A 57 -8.93 1.08 3.70
C VAL A 57 -8.36 0.02 4.65
N GLU A 58 -8.73 -1.24 4.45
CA GLU A 58 -8.22 -2.35 5.26
C GLU A 58 -6.70 -2.46 5.17
N MET A 59 -6.15 -2.44 3.95
CA MET A 59 -4.70 -2.49 3.74
C MET A 59 -4.01 -1.30 4.38
N LEU A 60 -4.59 -0.10 4.25
CA LEU A 60 -4.04 1.12 4.84
C LEU A 60 -3.95 1.03 6.36
N LEU A 61 -4.94 0.42 7.01
CA LEU A 61 -5.05 0.36 8.46
C LEU A 61 -4.27 -0.79 9.11
N VAL A 62 -4.21 -1.95 8.45
CA VAL A 62 -3.75 -3.18 9.11
C VAL A 62 -2.54 -3.85 8.47
N CYS A 63 -2.20 -3.53 7.22
CA CYS A 63 -1.08 -4.16 6.55
C CYS A 63 0.19 -3.31 6.67
N PRO A 64 1.32 -3.88 7.11
CA PRO A 64 2.55 -3.14 7.30
C PRO A 64 3.30 -2.91 5.98
N PHE A 65 2.93 -1.89 5.23
CA PHE A 65 3.60 -1.52 3.96
C PHE A 65 5.09 -1.24 4.13
N TYR A 66 5.47 -0.69 5.28
CA TYR A 66 6.86 -0.31 5.55
C TYR A 66 7.81 -1.51 5.72
N GLU A 67 7.26 -2.71 5.85
CA GLU A 67 8.04 -3.94 5.92
C GLU A 67 8.44 -4.48 4.55
N GLU A 68 7.89 -3.91 3.47
CA GLU A 68 8.23 -4.33 2.10
C GLU A 68 9.70 -4.11 1.75
N GLU A 69 10.39 -3.20 2.44
CA GLU A 69 11.82 -2.95 2.24
C GLU A 69 12.70 -3.92 3.03
N SER A 70 12.17 -4.60 4.01
CA SER A 70 12.87 -5.68 4.69
C SER A 70 12.60 -6.99 3.94
N ASP A 71 13.62 -7.76 3.69
CA ASP A 71 13.53 -9.11 3.08
C ASP A 71 12.66 -10.09 3.89
N ALA A 72 11.94 -9.60 4.87
CA ALA A 72 11.18 -10.37 5.81
C ALA A 72 9.70 -10.01 5.81
N LEU A 73 9.03 -10.23 4.67
CA LEU A 73 7.61 -10.56 4.76
C LEU A 73 7.55 -11.95 5.37
N THR A 74 7.40 -12.00 6.69
CA THR A 74 7.14 -13.26 7.35
C THR A 74 5.82 -13.79 6.80
N PRO A 75 5.77 -15.04 6.34
CA PRO A 75 4.50 -15.64 5.98
C PRO A 75 3.57 -15.55 7.20
N ASP A 76 2.28 -15.32 6.95
CA ASP A 76 1.32 -15.63 7.98
C ASP A 76 1.54 -17.10 8.37
N GLY A 77 1.03 -17.54 9.51
CA GLY A 77 1.28 -18.88 10.05
C GLY A 77 1.01 -20.04 9.07
N ASP A 78 0.42 -19.78 7.90
CA ASP A 78 0.13 -20.74 6.85
C ASP A 78 1.13 -20.68 5.68
N GLY A 79 2.18 -19.89 5.78
CA GLY A 79 3.17 -19.75 4.71
C GLY A 79 2.70 -18.89 3.53
N LYS A 80 1.69 -18.06 3.75
CA LYS A 80 1.16 -17.14 2.74
C LYS A 80 1.75 -15.75 2.90
N TYR A 81 1.92 -15.06 1.78
CA TYR A 81 2.45 -13.69 1.73
C TYR A 81 1.42 -12.77 1.11
N ILE A 82 1.33 -11.54 1.64
CA ILE A 82 0.57 -10.46 1.01
C ILE A 82 1.59 -9.49 0.41
N PHE A 83 1.59 -9.36 -0.92
CA PHE A 83 2.51 -8.50 -1.65
C PHE A 83 1.92 -7.14 -2.03
N GLY A 84 0.66 -6.92 -1.68
CA GLY A 84 -0.07 -5.70 -1.98
C GLY A 84 -1.32 -5.96 -2.82
N ILE A 85 -1.89 -4.87 -3.31
CA ILE A 85 -3.08 -4.90 -4.16
C ILE A 85 -2.69 -4.39 -5.54
N VAL A 86 -3.13 -5.09 -6.57
CA VAL A 86 -2.92 -4.70 -7.95
C VAL A 86 -4.26 -4.36 -8.60
N LYS A 87 -4.22 -3.41 -9.52
CA LYS A 87 -5.39 -3.00 -10.28
C LYS A 87 -5.38 -3.69 -11.64
N VAL A 88 -6.51 -4.26 -12.01
CA VAL A 88 -6.68 -4.83 -13.34
C VAL A 88 -7.00 -3.71 -14.33
N SER A 89 -6.24 -3.61 -15.42
CA SER A 89 -6.46 -2.63 -16.47
C SER A 89 -7.70 -2.97 -17.31
N GLU A 90 -8.12 -2.04 -18.17
CA GLU A 90 -9.23 -2.27 -19.11
C GLU A 90 -8.97 -3.46 -20.04
N ARG A 91 -7.72 -3.79 -20.30
CA ARG A 91 -7.31 -4.94 -21.11
C ARG A 91 -7.21 -6.24 -20.32
N GLY A 92 -7.56 -6.21 -19.02
CA GLY A 92 -7.44 -7.36 -18.14
C GLY A 92 -6.02 -7.67 -17.72
N GLN A 93 -5.11 -6.71 -17.77
CA GLN A 93 -3.71 -6.87 -17.38
C GLN A 93 -3.48 -6.38 -15.97
N ILE A 94 -2.57 -7.05 -15.27
CA ILE A 94 -2.03 -6.61 -13.97
C ILE A 94 -0.51 -6.55 -14.04
N THR A 95 0.08 -5.71 -13.20
CA THR A 95 1.52 -5.73 -12.96
C THR A 95 1.76 -6.48 -11.66
N LEU A 96 2.53 -7.56 -11.70
CA LEU A 96 2.92 -8.27 -10.48
C LEU A 96 3.83 -7.38 -9.64
N PRO A 97 3.59 -7.28 -8.32
CA PRO A 97 4.47 -6.53 -7.43
C PRO A 97 5.93 -6.99 -7.56
N LYS A 98 6.86 -6.04 -7.55
CA LYS A 98 8.29 -6.33 -7.68
C LYS A 98 8.77 -7.34 -6.64
N HIS A 99 8.30 -7.20 -5.40
CA HIS A 99 8.68 -8.10 -4.32
C HIS A 99 8.19 -9.53 -4.56
N ALA A 100 6.96 -9.69 -5.05
CA ALA A 100 6.43 -11.01 -5.43
C ALA A 100 7.28 -11.65 -6.53
N ARG A 101 7.66 -10.88 -7.55
CA ARG A 101 8.53 -11.37 -8.63
C ARG A 101 9.88 -11.83 -8.11
N LYS A 102 10.45 -11.09 -7.16
CA LYS A 102 11.74 -11.43 -6.53
C LYS A 102 11.64 -12.70 -5.69
N VAL A 103 10.64 -12.79 -4.82
CA VAL A 103 10.45 -13.93 -3.91
C VAL A 103 10.23 -15.24 -4.67
N PHE A 104 9.40 -15.21 -5.72
CA PHE A 104 9.09 -16.39 -6.51
C PHE A 104 9.99 -16.59 -7.73
N GLY A 105 10.98 -15.72 -7.92
CA GLY A 105 11.89 -15.84 -9.05
C GLY A 105 11.21 -15.67 -10.41
N ILE A 106 10.19 -14.84 -10.50
CA ILE A 106 9.43 -14.61 -11.73
C ILE A 106 10.17 -13.61 -12.61
N GLU A 107 10.45 -14.01 -13.85
CA GLU A 107 11.17 -13.20 -14.82
C GLU A 107 10.34 -12.97 -16.08
N ALA A 108 10.74 -11.98 -16.87
CA ALA A 108 10.12 -11.69 -18.16
C ALA A 108 10.14 -12.93 -19.05
N GLY A 109 9.02 -13.24 -19.66
CA GLY A 109 8.86 -14.43 -20.48
C GLY A 109 8.35 -15.66 -19.73
N ASP A 110 8.34 -15.63 -18.42
CA ASP A 110 7.77 -16.72 -17.62
C ASP A 110 6.26 -16.82 -17.84
N ARG A 111 5.75 -18.03 -17.71
CA ARG A 111 4.32 -18.31 -17.82
C ARG A 111 3.77 -18.72 -16.46
N LEU A 112 2.62 -18.16 -16.14
CA LEU A 112 1.94 -18.43 -14.87
C LEU A 112 0.59 -19.09 -15.15
N LEU A 113 0.26 -20.09 -14.34
CA LEU A 113 -1.06 -20.71 -14.37
C LEU A 113 -1.98 -19.97 -13.42
N VAL A 114 -3.08 -19.46 -13.97
CA VAL A 114 -4.12 -18.79 -13.17
C VAL A 114 -5.27 -19.77 -12.99
N LEU A 115 -5.60 -20.03 -11.73
CA LEU A 115 -6.66 -20.96 -11.35
C LEU A 115 -7.81 -20.19 -10.72
N GLY A 116 -9.01 -20.69 -10.91
CA GLY A 116 -10.22 -20.17 -10.27
C GLY A 116 -11.18 -21.29 -9.90
N ASP A 117 -12.06 -20.98 -8.99
CA ASP A 117 -13.16 -21.88 -8.59
C ASP A 117 -14.43 -21.51 -9.32
#